data_f85d84516f314f251b4bbe285fa40cc2
#
_entry.id   f85d84516f314f251b4bbe285fa40cc2
#
_cell.length_a   1.000
_cell.length_b   1.000
_cell.length_c   1.000
_cell.angle_alpha   90.00
_cell.angle_beta   90.00
_cell.angle_gamma   90.00
#
_symmetry.space_group_name_H-M   'P 1'
#
loop_
_entity.id
_entity.type
_entity.pdbx_description
1 polymer ?
#
loop_
_entity_poly.entity_id
_entity_poly.type
_entity_poly.pdbx_seq_one_letter_code
_entity_poly.pdbx_strand_id
1 'polypeptide(L)'
;MSQITSPEFTQSFAPEDTPEGPLSGVRVGVKDLFDVKGYVTKAGSKAREVLPAAREDADAVALLRAAGATLVGHNNMTEFAYSGLGLNPHYGTAMTPLVEGAIAGGSTSGGASALAQGIIDVALGTDTGGSLRIPAAFCGVVGLKPTAASISSKGAVALSHTLDSVGPMARDLETVRRAYDVLSAPANQQSGALTHLIVPENFGMTELDDGVATAFDAAIPLLEAAGFIVERRKLDFLDIYAQLPIWHFSAVESRVHHAVQYEQTPELIDPKVKLRMARADQASAVEYAKTLALRARIVEAAQAELGLSGVLLPSVAILPPQLSALEEDAAFDRINLLALRNTTLGNVIDGCSISLPIAGTPGAGLMLTAPAWRDHAILDAAAKIEPLLKR
;
A
#
# COMPACT_ATOMS: atom_id res chain seq x y z
N MET A 1 -9.98 18.37 24.14
CA MET A 1 -10.42 17.76 22.88
C MET A 1 -10.85 16.33 23.17
N SER A 2 -11.99 15.88 22.67
CA SER A 2 -12.41 14.50 22.80
C SER A 2 -11.35 13.62 22.08
N GLN A 3 -10.84 12.60 22.76
CA GLN A 3 -10.07 11.55 22.09
C GLN A 3 -10.90 11.02 20.92
N ILE A 4 -10.35 11.01 19.72
CA ILE A 4 -11.00 10.36 18.58
C ILE A 4 -10.94 8.86 18.90
N THR A 5 -12.04 8.32 19.40
CA THR A 5 -12.24 6.88 19.61
C THR A 5 -12.99 6.34 18.40
N SER A 6 -12.29 6.16 17.29
CA SER A 6 -12.87 5.58 16.07
C SER A 6 -11.91 4.53 15.52
N PRO A 7 -12.40 3.51 14.83
CA PRO A 7 -11.54 2.45 14.28
C PRO A 7 -10.51 2.93 13.22
N GLU A 8 -10.60 4.19 12.80
CA GLU A 8 -9.64 4.81 11.87
C GLU A 8 -8.34 5.25 12.56
N PHE A 9 -8.35 5.45 13.88
CA PHE A 9 -7.20 5.97 14.62
C PHE A 9 -6.88 5.13 15.86
N THR A 10 -5.59 4.91 16.09
CA THR A 10 -5.07 4.33 17.35
C THR A 10 -4.74 5.42 18.37
N GLN A 11 -4.47 6.65 17.90
CA GLN A 11 -4.11 7.79 18.72
C GLN A 11 -4.33 9.11 17.98
N SER A 12 -4.88 10.13 18.64
CA SER A 12 -4.97 11.50 18.15
C SER A 12 -3.76 12.31 18.61
N PHE A 13 -3.33 13.27 17.78
CA PHE A 13 -2.27 14.20 18.13
C PHE A 13 -2.84 15.50 18.70
N ALA A 14 -2.09 16.16 19.57
CA ALA A 14 -2.40 17.50 20.00
C ALA A 14 -2.28 18.49 18.82
N PRO A 15 -3.12 19.52 18.74
CA PRO A 15 -2.94 20.57 17.75
C PRO A 15 -1.61 21.26 17.92
N GLU A 16 -0.95 21.52 16.79
CA GLU A 16 0.32 22.23 16.73
C GLU A 16 0.20 23.37 15.71
N ASP A 17 0.96 24.45 15.94
CA ASP A 17 1.16 25.46 14.93
C ASP A 17 1.99 24.88 13.80
N THR A 18 1.55 25.06 12.56
CA THR A 18 2.26 24.58 11.38
C THR A 18 2.84 25.75 10.60
N PRO A 19 4.06 25.63 10.04
CA PRO A 19 4.61 26.65 9.17
C PRO A 19 3.79 26.82 7.90
N GLU A 20 3.92 27.93 7.21
CA GLU A 20 3.41 28.06 5.86
C GLU A 20 4.23 27.21 4.89
N GLY A 21 3.54 26.56 3.94
CA GLY A 21 4.21 25.71 2.98
C GLY A 21 3.25 25.09 1.95
N PRO A 22 3.77 24.23 1.05
CA PRO A 22 2.98 23.65 -0.03
C PRO A 22 1.83 22.76 0.43
N LEU A 23 1.84 22.32 1.71
CA LEU A 23 0.75 21.52 2.31
C LEU A 23 -0.01 22.28 3.40
N SER A 24 0.05 23.61 3.45
CA SER A 24 -0.75 24.40 4.39
C SER A 24 -2.25 24.09 4.25
N GLY A 25 -2.91 23.83 5.38
CA GLY A 25 -4.32 23.46 5.44
C GLY A 25 -4.62 21.99 5.11
N VAL A 26 -3.62 21.18 4.76
CA VAL A 26 -3.77 19.74 4.50
C VAL A 26 -3.70 18.98 5.82
N ARG A 27 -4.76 18.21 6.13
CA ARG A 27 -4.84 17.32 7.29
C ARG A 27 -4.23 15.97 6.94
N VAL A 28 -3.23 15.54 7.69
CA VAL A 28 -2.50 14.29 7.44
C VAL A 28 -2.74 13.29 8.57
N GLY A 29 -3.22 12.09 8.19
CA GLY A 29 -3.19 10.93 9.07
C GLY A 29 -1.90 10.14 8.82
N VAL A 30 -1.24 9.74 9.88
CA VAL A 30 0.04 9.04 9.83
C VAL A 30 -0.19 7.59 10.24
N LYS A 31 0.15 6.62 9.39
CA LYS A 31 0.03 5.20 9.75
C LYS A 31 0.81 4.90 11.03
N ASP A 32 0.23 4.14 11.96
CA ASP A 32 0.76 3.89 13.33
C ASP A 32 2.08 3.09 13.35
N LEU A 33 2.82 3.11 12.27
CA LEU A 33 4.17 2.54 12.21
C LEU A 33 5.26 3.61 12.01
N PHE A 34 4.90 4.88 11.81
CA PHE A 34 5.87 5.96 11.73
C PHE A 34 6.08 6.61 13.09
N ASP A 35 7.34 6.90 13.41
CA ASP A 35 7.68 7.69 14.56
C ASP A 35 7.15 9.12 14.40
N VAL A 36 6.38 9.56 15.39
CA VAL A 36 5.95 10.94 15.56
C VAL A 36 6.43 11.40 16.93
N LYS A 37 7.25 12.43 16.97
CA LYS A 37 7.88 12.95 18.19
C LYS A 37 6.84 13.16 19.31
N GLY A 38 7.11 12.58 20.47
CA GLY A 38 6.24 12.67 21.65
C GLY A 38 5.15 11.62 21.73
N TYR A 39 5.01 10.74 20.72
CA TYR A 39 3.98 9.69 20.68
C TYR A 39 4.61 8.30 20.56
N VAL A 40 3.91 7.28 21.08
CA VAL A 40 4.35 5.88 20.97
C VAL A 40 3.98 5.34 19.59
N THR A 41 4.93 4.76 18.90
CA THR A 41 4.74 4.05 17.61
C THR A 41 4.35 2.61 17.89
N LYS A 42 3.04 2.30 17.83
CA LYS A 42 2.50 0.99 18.23
C LYS A 42 2.51 -0.04 17.11
N ALA A 43 2.61 0.38 15.86
CA ALA A 43 2.48 -0.49 14.68
C ALA A 43 1.22 -1.36 14.71
N GLY A 44 0.10 -0.80 15.22
CA GLY A 44 -1.17 -1.51 15.38
C GLY A 44 -1.14 -2.65 16.41
N SER A 45 -0.16 -2.71 17.30
CA SER A 45 0.09 -3.81 18.24
C SER A 45 0.07 -3.37 19.71
N LYS A 46 -0.58 -4.15 20.55
CA LYS A 46 -0.50 -3.98 22.02
C LYS A 46 0.88 -4.34 22.56
N ALA A 47 1.62 -5.21 21.90
CA ALA A 47 2.97 -5.57 22.30
C ALA A 47 3.97 -4.40 22.27
N ARG A 48 3.60 -3.28 21.61
CA ARG A 48 4.42 -2.08 21.52
C ARG A 48 3.93 -0.90 22.39
N GLU A 49 2.80 -1.00 23.04
CA GLU A 49 2.25 0.09 23.88
C GLU A 49 3.17 0.51 25.03
N VAL A 50 3.99 -0.42 25.51
CA VAL A 50 4.93 -0.18 26.61
C VAL A 50 6.24 0.48 26.19
N LEU A 51 6.45 0.69 24.89
CA LEU A 51 7.66 1.34 24.37
C LEU A 51 7.64 2.85 24.70
N PRO A 52 8.82 3.48 24.82
CA PRO A 52 8.88 4.92 24.99
C PRO A 52 8.34 5.64 23.75
N ALA A 53 7.81 6.86 23.99
CA ALA A 53 7.47 7.76 22.90
C ALA A 53 8.68 8.10 22.03
N ALA A 54 8.45 8.25 20.72
CA ALA A 54 9.49 8.61 19.77
C ALA A 54 10.14 9.95 20.14
N ARG A 55 11.46 10.03 20.04
CA ARG A 55 12.23 11.25 20.35
C ARG A 55 12.29 12.23 19.20
N GLU A 56 12.12 11.73 17.98
CA GLU A 56 12.18 12.46 16.72
C GLU A 56 11.05 11.98 15.81
N ASP A 57 10.67 12.79 14.84
CA ASP A 57 9.79 12.38 13.76
C ASP A 57 10.54 11.43 12.81
N ALA A 58 9.83 10.49 12.20
CA ALA A 58 10.31 9.80 10.99
C ALA A 58 10.60 10.83 9.88
N ASP A 59 11.56 10.55 9.00
CA ASP A 59 11.97 11.50 7.94
C ASP A 59 10.76 11.97 7.11
N ALA A 60 9.88 11.06 6.71
CA ALA A 60 8.67 11.40 5.94
C ALA A 60 7.69 12.27 6.74
N VAL A 61 7.55 12.04 8.04
CA VAL A 61 6.71 12.85 8.94
C VAL A 61 7.30 14.26 9.09
N ALA A 62 8.61 14.37 9.28
CA ALA A 62 9.30 15.65 9.39
C ALA A 62 9.12 16.50 8.12
N LEU A 63 9.21 15.90 6.92
CA LEU A 63 8.99 16.58 5.66
C LEU A 63 7.56 17.11 5.52
N LEU A 64 6.54 16.31 5.86
CA LEU A 64 5.14 16.75 5.83
C LEU A 64 4.89 17.91 6.79
N ARG A 65 5.42 17.82 8.02
CA ARG A 65 5.33 18.88 9.02
C ARG A 65 6.01 20.18 8.54
N ALA A 66 7.23 20.07 8.00
CA ALA A 66 7.96 21.21 7.46
C ALA A 66 7.28 21.86 6.25
N ALA A 67 6.49 21.08 5.49
CA ALA A 67 5.70 21.58 4.37
C ALA A 67 4.35 22.22 4.79
N GLY A 68 4.08 22.36 6.09
CA GLY A 68 2.87 23.02 6.60
C GLY A 68 1.66 22.12 6.80
N ALA A 69 1.83 20.81 6.71
CA ALA A 69 0.73 19.86 6.95
C ALA A 69 0.35 19.79 8.44
N THR A 70 -0.95 19.65 8.72
CA THR A 70 -1.46 19.40 10.07
C THR A 70 -1.56 17.91 10.33
N LEU A 71 -0.76 17.37 11.25
CA LEU A 71 -0.82 15.98 11.64
C LEU A 71 -1.99 15.74 12.59
N VAL A 72 -2.91 14.80 12.24
CA VAL A 72 -4.16 14.57 12.98
C VAL A 72 -4.02 13.48 14.03
N GLY A 73 -3.33 12.40 13.69
CA GLY A 73 -3.18 11.24 14.56
C GLY A 73 -2.50 10.06 13.88
N HIS A 74 -2.20 9.03 14.66
CA HIS A 74 -1.82 7.73 14.15
C HIS A 74 -3.04 7.00 13.61
N ASN A 75 -3.05 6.71 12.30
CA ASN A 75 -4.08 5.89 11.69
C ASN A 75 -3.92 4.42 12.07
N ASN A 76 -5.05 3.78 12.35
CA ASN A 76 -5.13 2.35 12.58
C ASN A 76 -4.66 1.56 11.35
N MET A 77 -4.14 0.37 11.60
CA MET A 77 -3.53 -0.48 10.60
C MET A 77 -3.62 -1.96 11.00
N THR A 78 -3.43 -2.87 10.07
CA THR A 78 -3.18 -4.27 10.43
C THR A 78 -1.91 -4.34 11.27
N GLU A 79 -1.95 -5.12 12.35
CA GLU A 79 -0.79 -5.30 13.23
C GLU A 79 0.47 -5.65 12.45
N PHE A 80 1.57 -4.92 12.71
CA PHE A 80 2.87 -5.03 12.02
C PHE A 80 2.79 -4.97 10.48
N ALA A 81 1.73 -4.35 9.95
CA ALA A 81 1.43 -4.27 8.52
C ALA A 81 1.22 -5.64 7.82
N TYR A 82 0.94 -6.70 8.56
CA TYR A 82 1.03 -8.10 8.10
C TYR A 82 -0.29 -8.67 7.56
N SER A 83 -1.05 -7.94 6.76
CA SER A 83 -2.19 -8.41 5.95
C SER A 83 -2.69 -7.32 5.00
N GLY A 84 -3.25 -7.73 3.86
CA GLY A 84 -3.96 -6.86 2.91
C GLY A 84 -5.42 -6.58 3.30
N LEU A 85 -5.93 -7.15 4.38
CA LEU A 85 -7.36 -7.08 4.72
C LEU A 85 -7.72 -6.02 5.77
N GLY A 86 -6.75 -5.48 6.51
CA GLY A 86 -6.99 -4.35 7.41
C GLY A 86 -7.63 -4.69 8.76
N LEU A 87 -7.75 -5.99 9.12
CA LEU A 87 -8.28 -6.38 10.41
C LEU A 87 -7.27 -6.05 11.53
N ASN A 88 -7.79 -5.54 12.65
CA ASN A 88 -7.00 -5.33 13.85
C ASN A 88 -7.85 -5.66 15.10
N PRO A 89 -7.52 -6.74 15.83
CA PRO A 89 -8.30 -7.13 17.01
C PRO A 89 -8.05 -6.23 18.23
N HIS A 90 -7.01 -5.41 18.21
CA HIS A 90 -6.59 -4.59 19.34
C HIS A 90 -7.26 -3.21 19.36
N TYR A 91 -7.42 -2.60 18.15
CA TYR A 91 -7.90 -1.23 17.98
C TYR A 91 -9.19 -1.14 17.13
N GLY A 92 -9.77 -2.30 16.80
CA GLY A 92 -10.94 -2.40 15.92
C GLY A 92 -10.57 -2.40 14.46
N THR A 93 -11.53 -2.75 13.61
CA THR A 93 -11.36 -2.87 12.16
C THR A 93 -11.99 -1.68 11.46
N ALA A 94 -11.20 -0.92 10.70
CA ALA A 94 -11.71 0.15 9.87
C ALA A 94 -12.51 -0.42 8.69
N MET A 95 -13.67 0.18 8.42
CA MET A 95 -14.61 -0.25 7.38
C MET A 95 -14.56 0.72 6.20
N THR A 96 -14.85 0.22 4.99
CA THR A 96 -15.05 1.12 3.86
C THR A 96 -16.43 1.79 3.96
N PRO A 97 -16.54 3.11 3.74
CA PRO A 97 -17.84 3.76 3.68
C PRO A 97 -18.61 3.50 2.37
N LEU A 98 -17.98 2.83 1.38
CA LEU A 98 -18.60 2.57 0.08
C LEU A 98 -19.56 1.39 0.08
N VAL A 99 -19.34 0.41 0.97
CA VAL A 99 -20.11 -0.83 1.04
C VAL A 99 -20.34 -1.15 2.52
N GLU A 100 -21.60 -1.16 2.94
CA GLU A 100 -21.97 -1.44 4.33
C GLU A 100 -21.47 -2.85 4.74
N GLY A 101 -20.85 -2.94 5.92
CA GLY A 101 -20.32 -4.18 6.47
C GLY A 101 -19.03 -4.70 5.84
N ALA A 102 -18.48 -4.00 4.83
CA ALA A 102 -17.24 -4.39 4.17
C ALA A 102 -16.01 -3.69 4.77
N ILE A 103 -14.87 -4.38 4.74
CA ILE A 103 -13.61 -3.88 5.29
C ILE A 103 -12.96 -2.82 4.38
N ALA A 104 -12.15 -1.93 5.00
CA ALA A 104 -11.39 -0.92 4.27
C ALA A 104 -10.20 -1.47 3.48
N GLY A 105 -9.83 -2.76 3.69
CA GLY A 105 -8.55 -3.28 3.20
C GLY A 105 -7.38 -2.77 4.04
N GLY A 106 -6.18 -3.23 3.72
CA GLY A 106 -4.99 -2.91 4.51
C GLY A 106 -3.67 -3.10 3.76
N SER A 107 -2.63 -2.87 4.51
CA SER A 107 -2.56 -2.65 5.96
C SER A 107 -2.80 -1.20 6.40
N THR A 108 -2.90 -0.20 5.50
CA THR A 108 -3.16 1.22 5.83
C THR A 108 -4.67 1.48 5.93
N SER A 109 -5.39 0.63 6.69
CA SER A 109 -6.85 0.57 6.74
C SER A 109 -7.50 1.85 7.28
N GLY A 110 -7.05 2.33 8.43
CA GLY A 110 -7.59 3.53 9.06
C GLY A 110 -7.38 4.79 8.22
N GLY A 111 -6.22 4.90 7.56
CA GLY A 111 -5.91 6.01 6.66
C GLY A 111 -6.87 6.08 5.46
N ALA A 112 -7.10 4.94 4.79
CA ALA A 112 -8.01 4.89 3.64
C ALA A 112 -9.47 5.16 4.02
N SER A 113 -9.94 4.58 5.13
CA SER A 113 -11.28 4.84 5.65
C SER A 113 -11.47 6.31 6.04
N ALA A 114 -10.49 6.92 6.74
CA ALA A 114 -10.53 8.33 7.13
C ALA A 114 -10.51 9.29 5.93
N LEU A 115 -9.77 8.95 4.87
CA LEU A 115 -9.79 9.68 3.59
C LEU A 115 -11.16 9.65 2.94
N ALA A 116 -11.74 8.45 2.79
CA ALA A 116 -13.03 8.28 2.14
C ALA A 116 -14.16 8.99 2.91
N GLN A 117 -14.05 9.08 4.23
CA GLN A 117 -14.96 9.84 5.09
C GLN A 117 -14.67 11.36 5.15
N GLY A 118 -13.60 11.85 4.52
CA GLY A 118 -13.22 13.26 4.55
C GLY A 118 -12.66 13.76 5.89
N ILE A 119 -12.26 12.88 6.78
CA ILE A 119 -11.67 13.22 8.10
C ILE A 119 -10.26 13.78 7.91
N ILE A 120 -9.49 13.24 6.98
CA ILE A 120 -8.15 13.68 6.58
C ILE A 120 -8.09 13.92 5.08
N ASP A 121 -7.04 14.56 4.62
CA ASP A 121 -6.83 14.91 3.20
C ASP A 121 -5.72 14.09 2.57
N VAL A 122 -4.72 13.68 3.37
CA VAL A 122 -3.63 12.77 2.99
C VAL A 122 -3.46 11.71 4.07
N ALA A 123 -3.23 10.46 3.68
CA ALA A 123 -2.74 9.41 4.56
C ALA A 123 -1.31 9.02 4.16
N LEU A 124 -0.37 9.18 5.08
CA LEU A 124 0.97 8.64 4.95
C LEU A 124 0.97 7.17 5.35
N GLY A 125 1.45 6.29 4.50
CA GLY A 125 1.49 4.85 4.77
C GLY A 125 2.68 4.14 4.17
N THR A 126 2.66 2.80 4.26
CA THR A 126 3.65 1.91 3.64
C THR A 126 2.96 0.84 2.80
N ASP A 127 3.68 0.33 1.82
CA ASP A 127 3.21 -0.72 0.90
C ASP A 127 4.30 -1.77 0.73
N THR A 128 4.05 -2.98 1.23
CA THR A 128 4.95 -4.13 1.15
C THR A 128 4.49 -5.13 0.08
N GLY A 129 3.18 -5.23 -0.11
CA GLY A 129 2.56 -6.11 -1.11
C GLY A 129 1.24 -5.55 -1.63
N GLY A 130 0.93 -4.27 -1.33
CA GLY A 130 -0.32 -3.63 -1.72
C GLY A 130 -0.92 -2.72 -0.66
N SER A 131 -0.25 -2.50 0.46
CA SER A 131 -0.84 -1.86 1.65
C SER A 131 -1.20 -0.37 1.51
N LEU A 132 -0.93 0.28 0.38
CA LEU A 132 -1.50 1.56 -0.04
C LEU A 132 -2.57 1.35 -1.12
N ARG A 133 -2.34 0.45 -2.06
CA ARG A 133 -3.16 0.28 -3.27
C ARG A 133 -4.43 -0.54 -3.04
N ILE A 134 -4.37 -1.57 -2.17
CA ILE A 134 -5.54 -2.36 -1.78
C ILE A 134 -6.56 -1.47 -1.05
N PRO A 135 -6.21 -0.80 0.07
CA PRO A 135 -7.16 0.03 0.78
C PRO A 135 -7.61 1.24 -0.05
N ALA A 136 -6.76 1.77 -0.95
CA ALA A 136 -7.16 2.81 -1.87
C ALA A 136 -8.28 2.35 -2.81
N ALA A 137 -8.17 1.16 -3.41
CA ALA A 137 -9.23 0.59 -4.24
C ALA A 137 -10.51 0.36 -3.42
N PHE A 138 -10.42 -0.33 -2.27
CA PHE A 138 -11.57 -0.66 -1.44
C PHE A 138 -12.31 0.55 -0.87
N CYS A 139 -11.61 1.65 -0.67
CA CYS A 139 -12.19 2.90 -0.15
C CYS A 139 -12.45 3.97 -1.23
N GLY A 140 -12.19 3.68 -2.50
CA GLY A 140 -12.47 4.61 -3.61
C GLY A 140 -11.57 5.86 -3.59
N VAL A 141 -10.33 5.73 -3.16
CA VAL A 141 -9.34 6.80 -3.11
C VAL A 141 -8.13 6.47 -4.00
N VAL A 142 -7.24 7.42 -4.21
CA VAL A 142 -6.00 7.22 -4.97
C VAL A 142 -4.88 6.79 -4.04
N GLY A 143 -4.16 5.70 -4.39
CA GLY A 143 -3.03 5.21 -3.61
C GLY A 143 -1.78 5.06 -4.45
N LEU A 144 -0.70 5.73 -4.06
CA LEU A 144 0.60 5.68 -4.73
C LEU A 144 1.59 4.85 -3.91
N LYS A 145 2.10 3.77 -4.52
CA LYS A 145 3.32 3.10 -4.11
C LYS A 145 4.46 3.60 -5.00
N PRO A 146 5.29 4.52 -4.54
CA PRO A 146 6.41 4.98 -5.36
C PRO A 146 7.55 3.97 -5.40
N THR A 147 8.58 4.25 -6.17
CA THR A 147 9.88 3.56 -6.09
C THR A 147 10.36 3.58 -4.64
N ALA A 148 10.74 2.41 -4.09
CA ALA A 148 11.03 2.28 -2.64
C ALA A 148 12.08 3.28 -2.15
N ALA A 149 13.14 3.51 -2.92
CA ALA A 149 14.21 4.44 -2.56
C ALA A 149 13.87 5.93 -2.78
N SER A 150 12.69 6.28 -3.32
CA SER A 150 12.32 7.68 -3.58
C SER A 150 11.89 8.44 -2.33
N ILE A 151 11.37 7.74 -1.32
CA ILE A 151 10.97 8.30 -0.02
C ILE A 151 11.68 7.54 1.09
N SER A 152 12.29 8.26 2.03
CA SER A 152 12.99 7.66 3.18
C SER A 152 12.02 6.85 4.07
N SER A 153 12.44 5.64 4.44
CA SER A 153 11.75 4.80 5.43
C SER A 153 12.31 4.93 6.85
N LYS A 154 13.28 5.83 7.07
CA LYS A 154 13.86 6.03 8.39
C LYS A 154 12.82 6.52 9.40
N GLY A 155 12.76 5.86 10.55
CA GLY A 155 11.74 6.10 11.58
C GLY A 155 10.40 5.39 11.30
N ALA A 156 10.34 4.48 10.32
CA ALA A 156 9.21 3.60 10.11
C ALA A 156 9.51 2.19 10.61
N VAL A 157 8.55 1.56 11.27
CA VAL A 157 8.61 0.16 11.69
C VAL A 157 8.35 -0.71 10.47
N ALA A 158 9.34 -1.51 10.07
CA ALA A 158 9.28 -2.31 8.86
C ALA A 158 8.47 -3.60 9.02
N LEU A 159 7.76 -4.01 7.98
CA LEU A 159 7.31 -5.38 7.77
C LEU A 159 8.39 -6.16 7.01
N SER A 160 8.83 -5.63 5.88
CA SER A 160 9.86 -6.22 5.03
C SER A 160 10.79 -5.13 4.51
N HIS A 161 12.01 -5.11 5.01
CA HIS A 161 13.02 -4.15 4.56
C HIS A 161 13.26 -4.19 3.04
N THR A 162 13.12 -5.38 2.46
CA THR A 162 13.33 -5.60 1.02
C THR A 162 12.20 -5.09 0.15
N LEU A 163 10.94 -5.09 0.64
CA LEU A 163 9.75 -4.80 -0.17
C LEU A 163 9.02 -3.52 0.21
N ASP A 164 9.26 -2.97 1.41
CA ASP A 164 8.54 -1.81 1.91
C ASP A 164 8.81 -0.56 1.06
N SER A 165 7.74 0.16 0.75
CA SER A 165 7.79 1.49 0.15
C SER A 165 6.92 2.43 0.97
N VAL A 166 7.40 3.63 1.25
CA VAL A 166 6.61 4.71 1.86
C VAL A 166 5.86 5.45 0.77
N GLY A 167 4.60 5.82 1.01
CA GLY A 167 3.84 6.56 0.02
C GLY A 167 2.56 7.19 0.56
N PRO A 168 1.97 8.13 -0.20
CA PRO A 168 0.74 8.82 0.14
C PRO A 168 -0.50 8.16 -0.48
N MET A 169 -1.64 8.33 0.20
CA MET A 169 -2.99 8.18 -0.36
C MET A 169 -3.74 9.51 -0.18
N ALA A 170 -4.66 9.81 -1.10
CA ALA A 170 -5.59 10.94 -1.01
C ALA A 170 -6.86 10.67 -1.83
N ARG A 171 -7.89 11.54 -1.71
CA ARG A 171 -9.13 11.39 -2.49
C ARG A 171 -8.96 11.65 -3.99
N ASP A 172 -7.90 12.34 -4.39
CA ASP A 172 -7.62 12.70 -5.77
C ASP A 172 -6.11 12.67 -6.06
N LEU A 173 -5.79 12.59 -7.35
CA LEU A 173 -4.42 12.48 -7.82
C LEU A 173 -3.60 13.76 -7.59
N GLU A 174 -4.22 14.94 -7.67
CA GLU A 174 -3.50 16.21 -7.47
C GLU A 174 -2.92 16.28 -6.05
N THR A 175 -3.72 15.90 -5.05
CA THR A 175 -3.31 15.85 -3.65
C THR A 175 -2.24 14.78 -3.42
N VAL A 176 -2.36 13.61 -4.06
CA VAL A 176 -1.30 12.56 -4.01
C VAL A 176 0.01 13.09 -4.58
N ARG A 177 -0.02 13.77 -5.74
CA ARG A 177 1.16 14.35 -6.38
C ARG A 177 1.83 15.39 -5.48
N ARG A 178 1.06 16.33 -4.94
CA ARG A 178 1.57 17.35 -4.02
C ARG A 178 2.26 16.74 -2.80
N ALA A 179 1.66 15.70 -2.21
CA ALA A 179 2.25 14.99 -1.09
C ALA A 179 3.54 14.24 -1.51
N TYR A 180 3.52 13.56 -2.67
CA TYR A 180 4.70 12.88 -3.20
C TYR A 180 5.85 13.85 -3.48
N ASP A 181 5.59 15.00 -4.09
CA ASP A 181 6.61 16.00 -4.42
C ASP A 181 7.29 16.56 -3.15
N VAL A 182 6.57 16.63 -2.03
CA VAL A 182 7.14 17.02 -0.72
C VAL A 182 7.96 15.90 -0.10
N LEU A 183 7.50 14.65 -0.24
CA LEU A 183 8.10 13.48 0.40
C LEU A 183 9.31 12.94 -0.33
N SER A 184 9.32 13.05 -1.67
CA SER A 184 10.35 12.43 -2.50
C SER A 184 11.64 13.25 -2.54
N ALA A 185 12.78 12.56 -2.43
CA ALA A 185 14.06 13.17 -2.73
C ALA A 185 14.17 13.47 -4.24
N PRO A 186 14.76 14.62 -4.63
CA PRO A 186 15.06 14.86 -6.03
C PRO A 186 16.10 13.83 -6.51
N ALA A 187 15.68 12.82 -7.25
CA ALA A 187 16.56 11.75 -7.69
C ALA A 187 16.11 11.18 -9.04
N ASN A 188 17.04 10.73 -9.80
CA ASN A 188 17.12 9.72 -10.87
C ASN A 188 15.85 9.38 -11.66
N GLN A 189 14.83 10.26 -11.71
CA GLN A 189 13.61 10.01 -12.48
C GLN A 189 13.96 9.77 -13.95
N GLN A 190 13.51 8.64 -14.48
CA GLN A 190 13.69 8.33 -15.89
C GLN A 190 12.70 9.14 -16.73
N SER A 191 13.21 9.78 -17.77
CA SER A 191 12.40 10.54 -18.73
C SER A 191 11.61 9.61 -19.67
N GLY A 192 10.55 10.17 -20.27
CA GLY A 192 9.70 9.50 -21.26
C GLY A 192 8.29 9.24 -20.73
N ALA A 193 7.30 9.45 -21.59
CA ALA A 193 5.90 9.26 -21.25
C ALA A 193 5.56 7.76 -21.10
N LEU A 194 4.63 7.45 -20.21
CA LEU A 194 4.04 6.12 -20.07
C LEU A 194 2.75 6.08 -20.92
N THR A 195 2.88 5.65 -22.17
CA THR A 195 1.75 5.58 -23.12
C THR A 195 1.44 4.17 -23.60
N HIS A 196 2.34 3.22 -23.38
CA HIS A 196 2.14 1.82 -23.72
C HIS A 196 1.89 1.01 -22.45
N LEU A 197 0.71 0.39 -22.37
CA LEU A 197 0.21 -0.35 -21.21
C LEU A 197 -0.01 -1.81 -21.61
N ILE A 198 0.55 -2.73 -20.85
CA ILE A 198 0.47 -4.15 -21.12
C ILE A 198 -0.44 -4.81 -20.10
N VAL A 199 -1.50 -5.46 -20.57
CA VAL A 199 -2.33 -6.36 -19.78
C VAL A 199 -1.75 -7.78 -19.92
N PRO A 200 -1.13 -8.33 -18.86
CA PRO A 200 -0.48 -9.63 -18.96
C PRO A 200 -1.50 -10.76 -19.09
N GLU A 201 -1.28 -11.67 -20.07
CA GLU A 201 -2.12 -12.86 -20.25
C GLU A 201 -1.78 -13.98 -19.24
N ASN A 202 -0.59 -13.95 -18.67
CA ASN A 202 -0.07 -14.98 -17.76
C ASN A 202 -0.04 -14.55 -16.28
N PHE A 203 -0.70 -13.43 -15.91
CA PHE A 203 -0.75 -12.98 -14.52
C PHE A 203 -1.93 -12.05 -14.23
N GLY A 204 -2.54 -12.21 -13.04
CA GLY A 204 -3.42 -11.22 -12.42
C GLY A 204 -4.85 -11.13 -12.97
N MET A 205 -5.16 -11.83 -14.07
CA MET A 205 -6.44 -11.72 -14.79
C MET A 205 -7.40 -12.91 -14.57
N THR A 206 -7.03 -13.87 -13.73
CA THR A 206 -7.88 -15.01 -13.37
C THR A 206 -8.57 -14.77 -12.01
N GLU A 207 -9.63 -15.51 -11.70
CA GLU A 207 -10.36 -15.41 -10.43
C GLU A 207 -10.67 -13.94 -10.02
N LEU A 208 -11.11 -13.15 -10.99
CA LEU A 208 -11.66 -11.82 -10.73
C LEU A 208 -13.12 -11.92 -10.34
N ASP A 209 -13.56 -11.11 -9.37
CA ASP A 209 -14.98 -10.88 -9.17
C ASP A 209 -15.59 -10.27 -10.44
N ASP A 210 -16.82 -10.65 -10.80
CA ASP A 210 -17.50 -10.20 -12.02
C ASP A 210 -17.57 -8.67 -12.11
N GLY A 211 -17.79 -7.99 -11.00
CA GLY A 211 -17.78 -6.52 -10.94
C GLY A 211 -16.42 -5.92 -11.24
N VAL A 212 -15.34 -6.55 -10.77
CA VAL A 212 -13.96 -6.10 -11.03
C VAL A 212 -13.63 -6.32 -12.51
N ALA A 213 -13.93 -7.50 -13.05
CA ALA A 213 -13.67 -7.82 -14.45
C ALA A 213 -14.42 -6.86 -15.40
N THR A 214 -15.72 -6.65 -15.14
CA THR A 214 -16.56 -5.75 -15.93
C THR A 214 -16.04 -4.31 -15.88
N ALA A 215 -15.71 -3.79 -14.70
CA ALA A 215 -15.19 -2.44 -14.53
C ALA A 215 -13.84 -2.25 -15.23
N PHE A 216 -12.96 -3.23 -15.12
CA PHE A 216 -11.66 -3.20 -15.78
C PHE A 216 -11.77 -3.23 -17.29
N ASP A 217 -12.57 -4.14 -17.86
CA ASP A 217 -12.76 -4.25 -19.31
C ASP A 217 -13.46 -3.00 -19.89
N ALA A 218 -14.36 -2.37 -19.14
CA ALA A 218 -14.99 -1.11 -19.55
C ALA A 218 -13.98 0.07 -19.56
N ALA A 219 -12.94 0.03 -18.74
CA ALA A 219 -11.91 1.09 -18.73
C ALA A 219 -10.99 1.04 -19.95
N ILE A 220 -10.72 -0.15 -20.54
CA ILE A 220 -9.78 -0.31 -21.67
C ILE A 220 -10.10 0.63 -22.85
N PRO A 221 -11.30 0.63 -23.44
CA PRO A 221 -11.59 1.50 -24.57
C PRO A 221 -11.52 3.00 -24.24
N LEU A 222 -11.71 3.39 -22.96
CA LEU A 222 -11.53 4.76 -22.53
C LEU A 222 -10.06 5.19 -22.57
N LEU A 223 -9.16 4.29 -22.16
CA LEU A 223 -7.71 4.51 -22.22
C LEU A 223 -7.24 4.61 -23.68
N GLU A 224 -7.68 3.70 -24.54
CA GLU A 224 -7.35 3.71 -25.95
C GLU A 224 -7.83 5.00 -26.65
N ALA A 225 -9.03 5.45 -26.36
CA ALA A 225 -9.58 6.71 -26.86
C ALA A 225 -8.80 7.96 -26.36
N ALA A 226 -8.13 7.85 -25.20
CA ALA A 226 -7.25 8.88 -24.67
C ALA A 226 -5.80 8.81 -25.18
N GLY A 227 -5.52 7.90 -26.13
CA GLY A 227 -4.23 7.79 -26.81
C GLY A 227 -3.24 6.85 -26.15
N PHE A 228 -3.67 6.01 -25.20
CA PHE A 228 -2.85 4.92 -24.71
C PHE A 228 -2.91 3.73 -25.67
N ILE A 229 -1.77 3.06 -25.85
CA ILE A 229 -1.71 1.76 -26.54
C ILE A 229 -1.89 0.70 -25.46
N VAL A 230 -2.97 -0.08 -25.53
CA VAL A 230 -3.22 -1.19 -24.60
C VAL A 230 -3.01 -2.52 -25.34
N GLU A 231 -1.99 -3.26 -24.93
CA GLU A 231 -1.60 -4.54 -25.53
C GLU A 231 -1.86 -5.68 -24.56
N ARG A 232 -2.50 -6.75 -25.02
CA ARG A 232 -2.63 -8.01 -24.27
C ARG A 232 -1.53 -8.96 -24.77
N ARG A 233 -0.60 -9.34 -23.91
CA ARG A 233 0.45 -10.30 -24.22
C ARG A 233 1.03 -10.96 -22.97
N LYS A 234 1.74 -12.05 -23.16
CA LYS A 234 2.56 -12.64 -22.10
C LYS A 234 3.75 -11.74 -21.80
N LEU A 235 4.17 -11.78 -20.54
CA LEU A 235 5.40 -11.17 -20.05
C LEU A 235 6.31 -12.29 -19.52
N ASP A 236 7.47 -12.46 -20.11
CA ASP A 236 8.36 -13.61 -19.84
C ASP A 236 8.92 -13.55 -18.40
N PHE A 237 9.17 -12.36 -17.85
CA PHE A 237 9.64 -12.21 -16.47
C PHE A 237 8.64 -12.75 -15.45
N LEU A 238 7.33 -12.82 -15.78
CA LEU A 238 6.31 -13.35 -14.89
C LEU A 238 6.42 -14.88 -14.71
N ASP A 239 6.99 -15.59 -15.65
CA ASP A 239 7.27 -17.02 -15.50
C ASP A 239 8.40 -17.26 -14.48
N ILE A 240 9.35 -16.31 -14.39
CA ILE A 240 10.38 -16.32 -13.34
C ILE A 240 9.77 -15.89 -12.00
N TYR A 241 8.92 -14.85 -12.01
CA TYR A 241 8.20 -14.35 -10.83
C TYR A 241 7.37 -15.46 -10.15
N ALA A 242 6.72 -16.32 -10.92
CA ALA A 242 5.91 -17.42 -10.39
C ALA A 242 6.70 -18.43 -9.54
N GLN A 243 8.02 -18.45 -9.66
CA GLN A 243 8.91 -19.33 -8.88
C GLN A 243 9.36 -18.71 -7.55
N LEU A 244 9.06 -17.41 -7.31
CA LEU A 244 9.52 -16.69 -6.13
C LEU A 244 8.69 -17.04 -4.89
N PRO A 245 9.28 -17.56 -3.82
CA PRO A 245 8.60 -17.76 -2.55
C PRO A 245 8.46 -16.41 -1.80
N ILE A 246 7.52 -15.56 -2.25
CA ILE A 246 7.33 -14.18 -1.77
C ILE A 246 7.16 -14.11 -0.24
N TRP A 247 6.54 -15.13 0.35
CA TRP A 247 6.33 -15.20 1.79
C TRP A 247 7.63 -15.20 2.61
N HIS A 248 8.78 -15.54 2.01
CA HIS A 248 10.08 -15.47 2.68
C HIS A 248 10.39 -14.05 3.15
N PHE A 249 10.11 -13.05 2.32
CA PHE A 249 10.39 -11.66 2.68
C PHE A 249 9.60 -11.23 3.92
N SER A 250 8.28 -11.36 3.88
CA SER A 250 7.46 -10.94 5.01
C SER A 250 7.67 -11.80 6.26
N ALA A 251 7.84 -13.13 6.14
CA ALA A 251 8.01 -13.99 7.31
C ALA A 251 9.39 -13.79 7.96
N VAL A 252 10.45 -13.90 7.18
CA VAL A 252 11.83 -13.85 7.72
C VAL A 252 12.15 -12.45 8.24
N GLU A 253 11.84 -11.42 7.45
CA GLU A 253 12.20 -10.05 7.81
C GLU A 253 11.37 -9.51 8.98
N SER A 254 10.05 -9.77 9.00
CA SER A 254 9.22 -9.38 10.15
C SER A 254 9.65 -10.07 11.44
N ARG A 255 10.06 -11.34 11.37
CA ARG A 255 10.56 -12.07 12.53
C ARG A 255 11.83 -11.44 13.10
N VAL A 256 12.71 -10.92 12.25
CA VAL A 256 13.90 -10.16 12.66
C VAL A 256 13.50 -8.81 13.27
N HIS A 257 12.64 -8.05 12.62
CA HIS A 257 12.24 -6.71 13.07
C HIS A 257 11.45 -6.73 14.39
N HIS A 258 10.64 -7.75 14.61
CA HIS A 258 9.77 -7.88 15.78
C HIS A 258 10.20 -9.00 16.72
N ALA A 259 11.50 -9.39 16.71
CA ALA A 259 12.01 -10.50 17.52
C ALA A 259 11.69 -10.34 19.01
N VAL A 260 11.87 -9.13 19.54
CA VAL A 260 11.61 -8.84 20.96
C VAL A 260 10.13 -9.08 21.31
N GLN A 261 9.19 -8.56 20.52
CA GLN A 261 7.75 -8.74 20.76
C GLN A 261 7.36 -10.20 20.58
N TYR A 262 7.88 -10.86 19.54
CA TYR A 262 7.60 -12.26 19.26
C TYR A 262 8.07 -13.22 20.35
N GLU A 263 9.21 -12.93 20.97
CA GLU A 263 9.83 -13.80 21.99
C GLU A 263 9.35 -13.46 23.41
N GLN A 264 9.15 -12.18 23.73
CA GLN A 264 8.89 -11.74 25.10
C GLN A 264 7.42 -11.52 25.43
N THR A 265 6.60 -11.15 24.43
CA THR A 265 5.17 -10.85 24.61
C THR A 265 4.29 -11.46 23.50
N PRO A 266 4.49 -12.76 23.17
CA PRO A 266 3.79 -13.42 22.06
C PRO A 266 2.27 -13.49 22.24
N GLU A 267 1.78 -13.39 23.46
CA GLU A 267 0.35 -13.37 23.81
C GLU A 267 -0.32 -12.04 23.48
N LEU A 268 0.45 -10.96 23.29
CA LEU A 268 -0.06 -9.64 22.91
C LEU A 268 -0.10 -9.46 21.39
N ILE A 269 0.37 -10.41 20.60
CA ILE A 269 0.35 -10.40 19.14
C ILE A 269 -0.90 -11.11 18.64
N ASP A 270 -1.57 -10.55 17.62
CA ASP A 270 -2.66 -11.22 16.90
C ASP A 270 -2.23 -12.64 16.48
N PRO A 271 -2.98 -13.69 16.85
CA PRO A 271 -2.67 -15.07 16.50
C PRO A 271 -2.42 -15.29 15.00
N LYS A 272 -3.16 -14.62 14.12
CA LYS A 272 -2.98 -14.71 12.66
C LYS A 272 -1.65 -14.11 12.21
N VAL A 273 -1.23 -12.98 12.80
CA VAL A 273 0.06 -12.34 12.53
C VAL A 273 1.19 -13.20 13.08
N LYS A 274 1.08 -13.67 14.30
CA LYS A 274 2.07 -14.57 14.94
C LYS A 274 2.30 -15.84 14.12
N LEU A 275 1.23 -16.47 13.62
CA LEU A 275 1.33 -17.68 12.79
C LEU A 275 2.12 -17.41 11.49
N ARG A 276 1.92 -16.24 10.87
CA ARG A 276 2.66 -15.85 9.67
C ARG A 276 4.13 -15.57 9.96
N MET A 277 4.44 -14.90 11.07
CA MET A 277 5.82 -14.69 11.51
C MET A 277 6.53 -16.02 11.83
N ALA A 278 5.82 -17.00 12.38
CA ALA A 278 6.33 -18.34 12.67
C ALA A 278 6.78 -19.11 11.41
N ARG A 279 6.26 -18.76 10.23
CA ARG A 279 6.72 -19.37 8.96
C ARG A 279 8.21 -19.12 8.69
N ALA A 280 8.83 -18.12 9.32
CA ALA A 280 10.28 -17.90 9.24
C ALA A 280 11.09 -19.15 9.64
N ASP A 281 10.57 -19.96 10.55
CA ASP A 281 11.23 -21.19 11.02
C ASP A 281 11.28 -22.29 9.92
N GLN A 282 10.53 -22.11 8.83
CA GLN A 282 10.50 -23.00 7.66
C GLN A 282 11.50 -22.60 6.57
N ALA A 283 12.14 -21.44 6.68
CA ALA A 283 13.09 -20.92 5.70
C ALA A 283 14.50 -20.93 6.26
N SER A 284 15.40 -21.70 5.64
CA SER A 284 16.83 -21.62 5.98
C SER A 284 17.46 -20.33 5.47
N ALA A 285 18.59 -19.92 6.05
CA ALA A 285 19.37 -18.77 5.55
C ALA A 285 19.79 -18.94 4.09
N VAL A 286 20.08 -20.18 3.65
CA VAL A 286 20.45 -20.47 2.25
C VAL A 286 19.26 -20.29 1.32
N GLU A 287 18.07 -20.74 1.71
CA GLU A 287 16.85 -20.55 0.92
C GLU A 287 16.47 -19.07 0.81
N TYR A 288 16.58 -18.34 1.90
CA TYR A 288 16.34 -16.91 1.90
C TYR A 288 17.33 -16.15 0.98
N ALA A 289 18.64 -16.50 1.04
CA ALA A 289 19.64 -15.92 0.13
C ALA A 289 19.34 -16.23 -1.35
N LYS A 290 18.87 -17.45 -1.67
CA LYS A 290 18.41 -17.81 -3.04
C LYS A 290 17.18 -16.99 -3.45
N THR A 291 16.26 -16.71 -2.53
CA THR A 291 15.09 -15.87 -2.79
C THR A 291 15.48 -14.43 -3.13
N LEU A 292 16.45 -13.85 -2.40
CA LEU A 292 17.01 -12.53 -2.72
C LEU A 292 17.66 -12.50 -4.11
N ALA A 293 18.46 -13.51 -4.45
CA ALA A 293 19.09 -13.61 -5.76
C ALA A 293 18.06 -13.78 -6.89
N LEU A 294 17.01 -14.58 -6.67
CA LEU A 294 15.93 -14.75 -7.63
C LEU A 294 15.15 -13.45 -7.84
N ARG A 295 14.84 -12.70 -6.76
CA ARG A 295 14.22 -11.37 -6.88
C ARG A 295 15.07 -10.42 -7.72
N ALA A 296 16.39 -10.36 -7.49
CA ALA A 296 17.26 -9.49 -8.28
C ALA A 296 17.16 -9.80 -9.79
N ARG A 297 17.14 -11.06 -10.18
CA ARG A 297 16.94 -11.49 -11.57
C ARG A 297 15.56 -11.09 -12.12
N ILE A 298 14.50 -11.17 -11.30
CA ILE A 298 13.16 -10.74 -11.70
C ILE A 298 13.14 -9.23 -11.95
N VAL A 299 13.79 -8.43 -11.09
CA VAL A 299 13.89 -6.97 -11.25
C VAL A 299 14.59 -6.62 -12.56
N GLU A 300 15.73 -7.24 -12.85
CA GLU A 300 16.47 -7.02 -14.12
C GLU A 300 15.62 -7.41 -15.34
N ALA A 301 14.98 -8.59 -15.31
CA ALA A 301 14.16 -9.06 -16.41
C ALA A 301 12.93 -8.17 -16.63
N ALA A 302 12.25 -7.75 -15.57
CA ALA A 302 11.11 -6.84 -15.66
C ALA A 302 11.51 -5.47 -16.23
N GLN A 303 12.64 -4.90 -15.78
CA GLN A 303 13.15 -3.63 -16.31
C GLN A 303 13.50 -3.73 -17.78
N ALA A 304 14.15 -4.81 -18.20
CA ALA A 304 14.54 -5.04 -19.60
C ALA A 304 13.31 -5.23 -20.50
N GLU A 305 12.32 -6.03 -20.06
CA GLU A 305 11.15 -6.35 -20.88
C GLU A 305 10.14 -5.21 -20.94
N LEU A 306 9.91 -4.49 -19.84
CA LEU A 306 8.96 -3.39 -19.80
C LEU A 306 9.52 -2.10 -20.41
N GLY A 307 10.79 -1.77 -20.18
CA GLY A 307 11.41 -0.55 -20.68
C GLY A 307 10.63 0.70 -20.28
N LEU A 308 10.01 1.38 -21.25
CA LEU A 308 9.15 2.55 -21.02
C LEU A 308 7.66 2.21 -20.88
N SER A 309 7.28 0.95 -21.04
CA SER A 309 5.91 0.46 -20.90
C SER A 309 5.54 0.23 -19.44
N GLY A 310 4.25 0.13 -19.16
CA GLY A 310 3.72 -0.25 -17.85
C GLY A 310 2.81 -1.47 -17.91
N VAL A 311 2.65 -2.12 -16.78
CA VAL A 311 1.66 -3.18 -16.59
C VAL A 311 0.35 -2.54 -16.14
N LEU A 312 -0.75 -2.94 -16.76
CA LEU A 312 -2.12 -2.53 -16.46
C LEU A 312 -2.90 -3.72 -15.91
N LEU A 313 -3.43 -3.58 -14.70
CA LEU A 313 -4.19 -4.63 -14.00
C LEU A 313 -5.36 -4.02 -13.22
N PRO A 314 -6.39 -4.80 -12.87
CA PRO A 314 -7.23 -4.47 -11.72
C PRO A 314 -6.35 -4.32 -10.49
N SER A 315 -6.58 -3.29 -9.66
CA SER A 315 -5.79 -3.09 -8.43
C SER A 315 -5.87 -4.32 -7.52
N VAL A 316 -7.09 -4.82 -7.34
CA VAL A 316 -7.39 -6.00 -6.54
C VAL A 316 -8.29 -6.93 -7.35
N ALA A 317 -8.15 -8.23 -7.16
CA ALA A 317 -8.95 -9.22 -7.88
C ALA A 317 -10.41 -9.30 -7.41
N ILE A 318 -10.68 -8.81 -6.20
CA ILE A 318 -11.96 -8.89 -5.51
C ILE A 318 -12.47 -7.50 -5.13
N LEU A 319 -13.77 -7.37 -4.97
CA LEU A 319 -14.41 -6.24 -4.31
C LEU A 319 -14.20 -6.30 -2.79
N PRO A 320 -14.46 -5.21 -2.04
CA PRO A 320 -14.29 -5.21 -0.59
C PRO A 320 -15.11 -6.31 0.08
N PRO A 321 -14.48 -7.29 0.73
CA PRO A 321 -15.22 -8.39 1.34
C PRO A 321 -15.94 -7.92 2.61
N GLN A 322 -17.08 -8.56 2.89
CA GLN A 322 -17.78 -8.40 4.15
C GLN A 322 -16.91 -8.90 5.31
N LEU A 323 -16.94 -8.21 6.45
CA LEU A 323 -16.18 -8.63 7.62
C LEU A 323 -16.54 -10.05 8.06
N SER A 324 -17.82 -10.43 7.98
CA SER A 324 -18.29 -11.77 8.30
C SER A 324 -17.74 -12.88 7.39
N ALA A 325 -17.31 -12.56 6.17
CA ALA A 325 -16.69 -13.52 5.26
C ALA A 325 -15.25 -13.91 5.67
N LEU A 326 -14.68 -13.22 6.67
CA LEU A 326 -13.30 -13.39 7.13
C LEU A 326 -13.17 -14.12 8.47
N GLU A 327 -14.28 -14.66 8.98
CA GLU A 327 -14.29 -15.36 10.26
C GLU A 327 -13.56 -16.71 10.19
N GLU A 328 -13.75 -17.45 9.10
CA GLU A 328 -13.09 -18.73 8.84
C GLU A 328 -11.64 -18.52 8.35
N ASP A 329 -10.67 -19.19 8.96
CA ASP A 329 -9.26 -19.03 8.64
C ASP A 329 -8.93 -19.35 7.17
N ALA A 330 -9.50 -20.40 6.62
CA ALA A 330 -9.28 -20.76 5.21
C ALA A 330 -9.86 -19.71 4.23
N ALA A 331 -11.02 -19.14 4.54
CA ALA A 331 -11.61 -18.05 3.77
C ALA A 331 -10.75 -16.79 3.87
N PHE A 332 -10.31 -16.44 5.09
CA PHE A 332 -9.41 -15.32 5.33
C PHE A 332 -8.12 -15.44 4.49
N ASP A 333 -7.44 -16.60 4.52
CA ASP A 333 -6.20 -16.81 3.80
C ASP A 333 -6.39 -16.71 2.27
N ARG A 334 -7.45 -17.31 1.73
CA ARG A 334 -7.77 -17.22 0.30
C ARG A 334 -8.05 -15.78 -0.12
N ILE A 335 -8.91 -15.08 0.61
CA ILE A 335 -9.30 -13.69 0.32
C ILE A 335 -8.07 -12.78 0.42
N ASN A 336 -7.22 -12.98 1.43
CA ASN A 336 -5.98 -12.21 1.57
C ASN A 336 -5.00 -12.45 0.41
N LEU A 337 -4.87 -13.67 -0.09
CA LEU A 337 -4.04 -13.98 -1.26
C LEU A 337 -4.58 -13.28 -2.51
N LEU A 338 -5.89 -13.31 -2.76
CA LEU A 338 -6.53 -12.63 -3.89
C LEU A 338 -6.38 -11.10 -3.80
N ALA A 339 -6.48 -10.54 -2.58
CA ALA A 339 -6.27 -9.11 -2.37
C ALA A 339 -4.83 -8.68 -2.69
N LEU A 340 -3.83 -9.48 -2.33
CA LEU A 340 -2.41 -9.18 -2.50
C LEU A 340 -1.85 -9.53 -3.89
N ARG A 341 -2.50 -10.45 -4.63
CA ARG A 341 -1.94 -11.05 -5.84
C ARG A 341 -1.42 -10.04 -6.85
N ASN A 342 -2.26 -9.10 -7.27
CA ASN A 342 -1.93 -8.14 -8.32
C ASN A 342 -0.97 -7.06 -7.83
N THR A 343 -1.21 -6.55 -6.63
CA THR A 343 -0.43 -5.44 -6.05
C THR A 343 1.00 -5.82 -5.72
N THR A 344 1.26 -7.05 -5.25
CA THR A 344 2.60 -7.51 -4.85
C THR A 344 3.62 -7.45 -6.00
N LEU A 345 3.16 -7.56 -7.25
CA LEU A 345 4.03 -7.44 -8.42
C LEU A 345 4.88 -6.16 -8.36
N GLY A 346 4.27 -5.01 -8.07
CA GLY A 346 4.97 -3.72 -8.03
C GLY A 346 6.09 -3.65 -6.97
N ASN A 347 5.94 -4.37 -5.84
CA ASN A 347 6.99 -4.43 -4.81
C ASN A 347 8.12 -5.38 -5.22
N VAL A 348 7.78 -6.54 -5.79
CA VAL A 348 8.77 -7.55 -6.18
C VAL A 348 9.69 -7.04 -7.30
N ILE A 349 9.15 -6.34 -8.30
CA ILE A 349 9.95 -5.78 -9.40
C ILE A 349 10.64 -4.46 -9.05
N ASP A 350 10.55 -4.03 -7.79
CA ASP A 350 11.05 -2.72 -7.32
C ASP A 350 10.47 -1.51 -8.07
N GLY A 351 9.30 -1.68 -8.67
CA GLY A 351 8.65 -0.67 -9.50
C GLY A 351 7.87 0.38 -8.70
N CYS A 352 7.35 1.39 -9.40
CA CYS A 352 6.33 2.30 -8.89
C CYS A 352 4.94 1.86 -9.36
N SER A 353 3.91 2.11 -8.56
CA SER A 353 2.53 1.72 -8.88
C SER A 353 1.52 2.71 -8.33
N ILE A 354 0.42 2.91 -9.05
CA ILE A 354 -0.70 3.74 -8.59
C ILE A 354 -2.01 2.99 -8.77
N SER A 355 -2.89 3.07 -7.79
CA SER A 355 -4.28 2.60 -7.85
C SER A 355 -5.21 3.77 -7.98
N LEU A 356 -6.06 3.76 -9.01
CA LEU A 356 -7.09 4.75 -9.28
C LEU A 356 -8.48 4.10 -9.12
N PRO A 357 -9.42 4.72 -8.38
CA PRO A 357 -10.77 4.17 -8.24
C PRO A 357 -11.54 4.23 -9.57
N ILE A 358 -12.36 3.22 -9.84
CA ILE A 358 -13.27 3.19 -10.98
C ILE A 358 -14.68 3.54 -10.49
N ALA A 359 -15.25 4.63 -10.99
CA ALA A 359 -16.62 5.02 -10.66
C ALA A 359 -17.63 3.95 -11.13
N GLY A 360 -18.79 3.90 -10.45
CA GLY A 360 -19.87 2.96 -10.78
C GLY A 360 -19.69 1.56 -10.21
N THR A 361 -18.47 1.18 -9.77
CA THR A 361 -18.23 -0.11 -9.12
C THR A 361 -17.48 0.11 -7.79
N PRO A 362 -18.20 0.29 -6.66
CA PRO A 362 -17.60 0.55 -5.37
C PRO A 362 -16.54 -0.49 -4.98
N GLY A 363 -15.32 -0.02 -4.73
CA GLY A 363 -14.20 -0.88 -4.35
C GLY A 363 -13.37 -1.44 -5.51
N ALA A 364 -13.78 -1.23 -6.76
CA ALA A 364 -12.94 -1.56 -7.92
C ALA A 364 -11.89 -0.47 -8.17
N GLY A 365 -10.67 -0.88 -8.56
CA GLY A 365 -9.59 0.03 -8.90
C GLY A 365 -8.81 -0.43 -10.13
N LEU A 366 -8.31 0.54 -10.90
CA LEU A 366 -7.36 0.35 -11.99
C LEU A 366 -5.95 0.61 -11.48
N MET A 367 -5.03 -0.30 -11.73
CA MET A 367 -3.64 -0.16 -11.30
C MET A 367 -2.69 -0.06 -12.49
N LEU A 368 -1.86 0.98 -12.46
CA LEU A 368 -0.67 1.09 -13.30
C LEU A 368 0.56 0.67 -12.49
N THR A 369 1.46 -0.09 -13.09
CA THR A 369 2.75 -0.44 -12.51
C THR A 369 3.84 -0.24 -13.56
N ALA A 370 4.90 0.46 -13.21
CA ALA A 370 6.05 0.71 -14.10
C ALA A 370 7.36 0.35 -13.39
N PRO A 371 8.47 0.17 -14.12
CA PRO A 371 9.79 -0.01 -13.54
C PRO A 371 10.17 1.12 -12.56
N ALA A 372 11.18 0.88 -11.73
CA ALA A 372 11.70 1.87 -10.79
C ALA A 372 12.07 3.20 -11.46
N TRP A 373 11.88 4.30 -10.71
CA TRP A 373 12.21 5.67 -11.14
C TRP A 373 11.37 6.19 -12.31
N ARG A 374 10.17 5.62 -12.50
CA ARG A 374 9.14 6.08 -13.43
C ARG A 374 7.99 6.79 -12.71
N ASP A 375 8.21 7.26 -11.50
CA ASP A 375 7.19 7.82 -10.62
C ASP A 375 6.46 9.02 -11.24
N HIS A 376 7.17 9.97 -11.83
CA HIS A 376 6.52 11.10 -12.51
C HIS A 376 5.79 10.64 -13.78
N ALA A 377 6.34 9.68 -14.54
CA ALA A 377 5.68 9.16 -15.73
C ALA A 377 4.36 8.45 -15.39
N ILE A 378 4.31 7.70 -14.27
CA ILE A 378 3.08 7.04 -13.82
C ILE A 378 2.06 8.05 -13.31
N LEU A 379 2.49 9.11 -12.61
CA LEU A 379 1.63 10.21 -12.16
C LEU A 379 1.06 11.00 -13.34
N ASP A 380 1.86 11.25 -14.39
CA ASP A 380 1.41 11.93 -15.61
C ASP A 380 0.42 11.10 -16.42
N ALA A 381 0.64 9.78 -16.50
CA ALA A 381 -0.33 8.85 -17.10
C ALA A 381 -1.62 8.81 -16.29
N ALA A 382 -1.53 8.70 -14.96
CA ALA A 382 -2.67 8.72 -14.06
C ALA A 382 -3.50 10.01 -14.18
N ALA A 383 -2.86 11.18 -14.39
CA ALA A 383 -3.56 12.46 -14.58
C ALA A 383 -4.46 12.49 -15.85
N LYS A 384 -4.09 11.72 -16.87
CA LYS A 384 -4.93 11.56 -18.07
C LYS A 384 -6.04 10.52 -17.87
N ILE A 385 -5.79 9.51 -17.02
CA ILE A 385 -6.70 8.38 -16.82
C ILE A 385 -7.76 8.69 -15.76
N GLU A 386 -7.42 9.33 -14.64
CA GLU A 386 -8.34 9.57 -13.53
C GLU A 386 -9.66 10.23 -13.97
N PRO A 387 -9.68 11.29 -14.81
CA PRO A 387 -10.93 11.90 -15.27
C PRO A 387 -11.83 10.98 -16.11
N LEU A 388 -11.23 9.96 -16.76
CA LEU A 388 -11.97 8.98 -17.58
C LEU A 388 -12.71 7.97 -16.70
N LEU A 389 -12.11 7.61 -15.55
CA LEU A 389 -12.65 6.63 -14.62
C LEU A 389 -13.72 7.22 -13.67
N LYS A 390 -13.88 8.55 -13.64
CA LYS A 390 -14.88 9.27 -12.83
C LYS A 390 -16.22 9.46 -13.54
N ARG A 391 -16.36 8.96 -14.76
CA ARG A 391 -17.56 9.15 -15.61
C ARG A 391 -18.60 8.08 -15.43
#